data_89973c05a0da75ae44a2ba74e563d7b4
#
_entry.id   89973c05a0da75ae44a2ba74e563d7b4
#
_cell.length_a   1.000
_cell.length_b   1.000
_cell.length_c   1.000
_cell.angle_alpha   90.00
_cell.angle_beta   90.00
_cell.angle_gamma   90.00
#
_symmetry.space_group_name_H-M   'P 1'
#
loop_
_entity.id
_entity.type
_entity.pdbx_description
1 polymer ?
#
loop_
_entity_poly.entity_id
_entity_poly.type
_entity_poly.pdbx_seq_one_letter_code
_entity_poly.pdbx_strand_id
1 'polypeptide(L)'
;DVFRDNQADIDDMIITGGGGRSSLWRQMLADLYNTPVRTLQTDQGGALGAAILAGVGSGLFASIEEACEKLIHYNPAQAADTAAHDQYEPYFELYKDLYTQLSPAFDRLAAL
;
A
#
# COMPACT_ATOMS: atom_id res chain seq x y z
N ASP A 1 3.85 -8.98 -11.79
CA ASP A 1 3.00 -8.28 -10.87
C ASP A 1 2.25 -7.15 -11.56
N VAL A 2 0.94 -7.02 -11.27
CA VAL A 2 -0.04 -6.27 -12.08
C VAL A 2 0.40 -4.82 -12.38
N PHE A 3 1.02 -4.13 -11.43
CA PHE A 3 1.46 -2.75 -11.63
C PHE A 3 2.68 -2.68 -12.53
N ARG A 4 3.69 -3.50 -12.30
CA ARG A 4 4.91 -3.57 -13.11
C ARG A 4 4.62 -4.08 -14.52
N ASP A 5 3.71 -5.05 -14.66
CA ASP A 5 3.26 -5.57 -15.95
C ASP A 5 2.54 -4.49 -16.78
N ASN A 6 1.94 -3.49 -16.11
CA ASN A 6 1.33 -2.32 -16.73
C ASN A 6 2.28 -1.11 -16.83
N GLN A 7 3.59 -1.31 -16.66
CA GLN A 7 4.62 -0.26 -16.76
C GLN A 7 4.42 0.90 -15.75
N ALA A 8 3.82 0.61 -14.59
CA ALA A 8 3.71 1.57 -13.51
C ALA A 8 4.98 1.49 -12.64
N ASP A 9 5.77 2.55 -12.63
CA ASP A 9 6.87 2.69 -11.69
C ASP A 9 6.33 2.98 -10.30
N ILE A 10 6.80 2.20 -9.31
CA ILE A 10 6.43 2.36 -7.91
C ILE A 10 7.69 2.68 -7.12
N ASP A 11 7.90 3.97 -6.88
CA ASP A 11 9.08 4.45 -6.16
C ASP A 11 8.88 4.46 -4.64
N ASP A 12 7.62 4.43 -4.18
CA ASP A 12 7.26 4.61 -2.78
C ASP A 12 5.88 4.02 -2.49
N MET A 13 5.71 3.46 -1.30
CA MET A 13 4.46 2.89 -0.86
C MET A 13 3.96 3.55 0.41
N ILE A 14 2.68 3.87 0.44
CA ILE A 14 2.02 4.43 1.62
C ILE A 14 1.11 3.36 2.24
N ILE A 15 1.38 3.02 3.50
CA ILE A 15 0.52 2.13 4.27
C ILE A 15 -0.39 2.96 5.16
N THR A 16 -1.69 2.66 5.10
CA THR A 16 -2.72 3.24 5.95
C THR A 16 -3.44 2.17 6.77
N GLY A 17 -4.15 2.59 7.80
CA GLY A 17 -4.90 1.70 8.67
C GLY A 17 -4.08 0.98 9.73
N GLY A 18 -4.69 0.02 10.42
CA GLY A 18 -4.13 -0.62 11.62
C GLY A 18 -2.80 -1.34 11.39
N GLY A 19 -2.62 -1.98 10.25
CA GLY A 19 -1.36 -2.64 9.89
C GLY A 19 -0.18 -1.67 9.82
N GLY A 20 -0.41 -0.43 9.40
CA GLY A 20 0.60 0.61 9.33
C GLY A 20 1.21 1.00 10.69
N ARG A 21 0.56 0.66 11.81
CA ARG A 21 1.09 0.94 13.16
C ARG A 21 2.23 0.01 13.57
N SER A 22 2.28 -1.20 13.02
CA SER A 22 3.32 -2.17 13.33
C SER A 22 4.58 -1.89 12.50
N SER A 23 5.69 -1.58 13.16
CA SER A 23 6.99 -1.40 12.49
C SER A 23 7.46 -2.69 11.81
N LEU A 24 7.23 -3.84 12.44
CA LEU A 24 7.54 -5.14 11.85
C LEU A 24 6.76 -5.36 10.57
N TRP A 25 5.44 -5.09 10.59
CA TRP A 25 4.60 -5.27 9.40
C TRP A 25 5.03 -4.35 8.24
N ARG A 26 5.36 -3.09 8.54
CA ARG A 26 5.90 -2.16 7.54
C ARG A 26 7.22 -2.66 6.94
N GLN A 27 8.13 -3.18 7.78
CA GLN A 27 9.39 -3.74 7.30
C GLN A 27 9.16 -4.93 6.38
N MET A 28 8.34 -5.88 6.81
CA MET A 28 8.00 -7.06 5.99
C MET A 28 7.42 -6.64 4.63
N LEU A 29 6.58 -5.61 4.57
CA LEU A 29 6.04 -5.13 3.30
C LEU A 29 7.09 -4.39 2.46
N ALA A 30 7.95 -3.58 3.08
CA ALA A 30 9.06 -2.94 2.38
C ALA A 30 9.97 -3.98 1.73
N ASP A 31 10.34 -5.02 2.47
CA ASP A 31 11.20 -6.08 2.02
C ASP A 31 10.53 -6.92 0.92
N LEU A 32 9.27 -7.32 1.13
CA LEU A 32 8.52 -8.12 0.17
C LEU A 32 8.38 -7.42 -1.19
N TYR A 33 8.08 -6.13 -1.18
CA TYR A 33 7.90 -5.36 -2.41
C TYR A 33 9.20 -4.73 -2.94
N ASN A 34 10.30 -4.84 -2.20
CA ASN A 34 11.57 -4.17 -2.47
C ASN A 34 11.38 -2.67 -2.75
N THR A 35 10.55 -2.03 -1.95
CA THR A 35 10.12 -0.64 -2.16
C THR A 35 10.00 0.04 -0.81
N PRO A 36 10.51 1.28 -0.65
CA PRO A 36 10.38 2.01 0.61
C PRO A 36 8.91 2.17 1.00
N VAL A 37 8.63 2.02 2.29
CA VAL A 37 7.29 2.14 2.85
C VAL A 37 7.24 3.29 3.85
N ARG A 38 6.24 4.14 3.74
CA ARG A 38 5.96 5.19 4.71
C ARG A 38 4.52 5.16 5.19
N THR A 39 4.23 5.88 6.24
CA THR A 39 2.87 6.09 6.75
C THR A 39 2.55 7.58 6.78
N LEU A 40 1.28 7.91 6.84
CA LEU A 40 0.83 9.27 7.13
C LEU A 40 1.01 9.57 8.62
N GLN A 41 1.27 10.85 8.93
CA GLN A 41 1.26 11.32 10.33
C GLN A 41 -0.15 11.28 10.94
N THR A 42 -1.18 11.32 10.10
CA THR A 42 -2.58 11.15 10.51
C THR A 42 -3.12 9.79 10.07
N ASP A 43 -3.80 9.11 10.99
CA ASP A 43 -4.35 7.77 10.79
C ASP A 43 -5.73 7.77 10.09
N GLN A 44 -6.27 8.95 9.77
CA GLN A 44 -7.65 9.12 9.30
C GLN A 44 -7.73 9.45 7.80
N GLY A 45 -7.15 8.59 6.96
CA GLY A 45 -7.07 8.81 5.51
C GLY A 45 -8.39 9.17 4.84
N GLY A 46 -9.48 8.46 5.15
CA GLY A 46 -10.80 8.77 4.60
C GLY A 46 -11.35 10.13 5.05
N ALA A 47 -11.23 10.45 6.33
CA ALA A 47 -11.65 11.75 6.87
C ALA A 47 -10.79 12.89 6.32
N LEU A 48 -9.47 12.67 6.16
CA LEU A 48 -8.57 13.64 5.56
C LEU A 48 -8.95 13.92 4.09
N GLY A 49 -9.25 12.87 3.31
CA GLY A 49 -9.71 13.03 1.93
C GLY A 49 -11.01 13.83 1.83
N ALA A 50 -11.98 13.55 2.70
CA ALA A 50 -13.22 14.32 2.76
C ALA A 50 -12.96 15.79 3.15
N ALA A 51 -12.06 16.06 4.09
CA ALA A 51 -11.68 17.42 4.48
C ALA A 51 -10.99 18.19 3.34
N ILE A 52 -10.12 17.53 2.56
CA ILE A 52 -9.50 18.09 1.37
C ILE A 52 -10.57 18.52 0.37
N LEU A 53 -11.49 17.61 0.02
CA LEU A 53 -12.57 17.89 -0.94
C LEU A 53 -13.48 19.03 -0.47
N ALA A 54 -13.86 19.02 0.81
CA ALA A 54 -14.68 20.09 1.40
C ALA A 54 -13.95 21.44 1.41
N GLY A 55 -12.64 21.44 1.71
CA GLY A 55 -11.81 22.63 1.70
C GLY A 55 -11.70 23.27 0.32
N VAL A 56 -11.52 22.45 -0.72
CA VAL A 56 -11.52 22.94 -2.11
C VAL A 56 -12.92 23.41 -2.51
N GLY A 57 -13.97 22.64 -2.20
CA GLY A 57 -15.34 23.00 -2.54
C GLY A 57 -15.85 24.28 -1.87
N SER A 58 -15.34 24.61 -0.67
CA SER A 58 -15.64 25.85 0.06
C SER A 58 -14.75 27.05 -0.35
N GLY A 59 -13.74 26.85 -1.20
CA GLY A 59 -12.79 27.87 -1.58
C GLY A 59 -11.69 28.15 -0.53
N LEU A 60 -11.53 27.29 0.47
CA LEU A 60 -10.43 27.39 1.45
C LEU A 60 -9.07 27.09 0.79
N PHE A 61 -9.05 26.16 -0.15
CA PHE A 61 -7.89 25.83 -0.99
C PHE A 61 -8.23 26.05 -2.45
N ALA A 62 -7.26 26.53 -3.24
CA ALA A 62 -7.46 26.80 -4.66
C ALA A 62 -7.52 25.52 -5.49
N SER A 63 -6.88 24.42 -5.04
CA SER A 63 -6.87 23.13 -5.72
C SER A 63 -6.67 21.97 -4.74
N ILE A 64 -6.88 20.74 -5.22
CA ILE A 64 -6.61 19.52 -4.46
C ILE A 64 -5.11 19.42 -4.16
N GLU A 65 -4.26 19.76 -5.10
CA GLU A 65 -2.80 19.72 -4.94
C GLU A 65 -2.36 20.64 -3.78
N GLU A 66 -2.84 21.86 -3.75
CA GLU A 66 -2.55 22.81 -2.66
C GLU A 66 -3.01 22.26 -1.30
N ALA A 67 -4.21 21.70 -1.25
CA ALA A 67 -4.74 21.09 -0.03
C ALA A 67 -3.91 19.89 0.42
N CYS A 68 -3.48 19.04 -0.51
CA CYS A 68 -2.63 17.89 -0.23
C CYS A 68 -1.26 18.32 0.30
N GLU A 69 -0.60 19.31 -0.31
CA GLU A 69 0.69 19.84 0.14
C GLU A 69 0.61 20.40 1.57
N LYS A 70 -0.51 21.01 1.93
CA LYS A 70 -0.70 21.60 3.27
C LYS A 70 -1.13 20.60 4.34
N LEU A 71 -1.85 19.57 3.98
CA LEU A 71 -2.52 18.69 4.95
C LEU A 71 -1.90 17.30 5.04
N ILE A 72 -1.21 16.84 3.99
CA ILE A 72 -0.62 15.51 3.97
C ILE A 72 0.84 15.58 4.44
N HIS A 73 1.10 14.97 5.58
CA HIS A 73 2.44 14.84 6.12
C HIS A 73 2.79 13.37 6.30
N TYR A 74 4.01 13.02 5.90
CA TYR A 74 4.51 11.64 5.96
C TYR A 74 5.44 11.46 7.15
N ASN A 75 5.43 10.26 7.71
CA ASN A 75 6.49 9.79 8.57
C ASN A 75 7.71 9.39 7.72
N PRO A 76 8.91 9.31 8.32
CA PRO A 76 10.10 8.82 7.63
C PRO A 76 9.83 7.48 6.96
N ALA A 77 10.36 7.31 5.75
CA ALA A 77 10.26 6.05 5.02
C ALA A 77 11.08 4.96 5.70
N GLN A 78 10.55 3.76 5.73
CA GLN A 78 11.25 2.54 6.11
C GLN A 78 11.78 1.90 4.84
N ALA A 79 13.10 1.84 4.70
CA ALA A 79 13.74 1.29 3.51
C ALA A 79 13.56 -0.25 3.44
N ALA A 80 13.52 -0.78 2.24
CA ALA A 80 13.56 -2.21 2.00
C ALA A 80 14.96 -2.78 2.29
N ASP A 81 15.01 -4.00 2.80
CA ASP A 81 16.21 -4.83 2.85
C ASP A 81 16.19 -5.79 1.66
N THR A 82 17.07 -5.54 0.68
CA THR A 82 17.16 -6.35 -0.53
C THR A 82 17.54 -7.81 -0.23
N ALA A 83 18.34 -8.06 0.80
CA ALA A 83 18.69 -9.42 1.17
C ALA A 83 17.49 -10.18 1.77
N ALA A 84 16.61 -9.48 2.50
CA ALA A 84 15.36 -10.05 2.96
C ALA A 84 14.37 -10.24 1.79
N HIS A 85 14.33 -9.30 0.83
CA HIS A 85 13.54 -9.44 -0.39
C HIS A 85 13.86 -10.75 -1.14
N ASP A 86 15.14 -11.01 -1.38
CA ASP A 86 15.58 -12.23 -2.09
C ASP A 86 15.12 -13.51 -1.37
N GLN A 87 15.00 -13.46 -0.04
CA GLN A 87 14.47 -14.58 0.75
C GLN A 87 12.94 -14.74 0.62
N TYR A 88 12.20 -13.65 0.35
CA TYR A 88 10.75 -13.71 0.13
C TYR A 88 10.35 -14.19 -1.26
N GLU A 89 11.19 -13.99 -2.28
CA GLU A 89 10.88 -14.32 -3.69
C GLU A 89 10.33 -15.75 -3.88
N PRO A 90 10.96 -16.82 -3.35
CA PRO A 90 10.42 -18.17 -3.53
C PRO A 90 9.03 -18.37 -2.89
N TYR A 91 8.76 -17.68 -1.80
CA TYR A 91 7.44 -17.72 -1.14
C TYR A 91 6.40 -16.96 -1.95
N PHE A 92 6.80 -15.85 -2.57
CA PHE A 92 5.91 -15.06 -3.42
C PHE A 92 5.53 -15.80 -4.70
N GLU A 93 6.49 -16.50 -5.32
CA GLU A 93 6.20 -17.37 -6.47
C GLU A 93 5.19 -18.46 -6.10
N LEU A 94 5.41 -19.14 -4.96
CA LEU A 94 4.45 -20.14 -4.46
C LEU A 94 3.07 -19.52 -4.19
N TYR A 95 3.03 -18.31 -3.61
CA TYR A 95 1.78 -17.61 -3.34
C TYR A 95 0.98 -17.31 -4.60
N LYS A 96 1.63 -16.91 -5.69
CA LYS A 96 0.97 -16.67 -6.99
C LYS A 96 0.28 -17.94 -7.52
N ASP A 97 0.88 -19.09 -7.31
CA ASP A 97 0.34 -20.37 -7.77
C ASP A 97 -0.84 -20.87 -6.93
N LEU A 98 -0.92 -20.47 -5.66
CA LEU A 98 -1.92 -21.00 -4.72
C LEU A 98 -3.36 -20.80 -5.21
N TYR A 99 -3.68 -19.65 -5.78
CA TYR A 99 -5.03 -19.39 -6.27
C TYR A 99 -5.44 -20.38 -7.38
N THR A 100 -4.56 -20.58 -8.34
CA THR A 100 -4.80 -21.52 -9.45
C THR A 100 -4.96 -22.95 -8.96
N GLN A 101 -4.15 -23.37 -7.98
CA GLN A 101 -4.22 -24.69 -7.38
C GLN A 101 -5.48 -24.90 -6.54
N LEU A 102 -5.97 -23.85 -5.85
CA LEU A 102 -7.13 -23.93 -4.98
C LEU A 102 -8.47 -23.67 -5.70
N SER A 103 -8.46 -23.03 -6.87
CA SER A 103 -9.68 -22.68 -7.61
C SER A 103 -10.63 -23.86 -7.81
N PRO A 104 -10.18 -25.06 -8.19
CA PRO A 104 -11.08 -26.21 -8.32
C PRO A 104 -11.73 -26.63 -6.99
N ALA A 105 -11.07 -26.37 -5.87
CA ALA A 105 -11.64 -26.63 -4.54
C ALA A 105 -12.73 -25.61 -4.18
N PHE A 106 -12.53 -24.34 -4.56
CA PHE A 106 -13.53 -23.29 -4.37
C PHE A 106 -14.80 -23.57 -5.21
N ASP A 107 -14.65 -24.00 -6.47
CA ASP A 107 -15.78 -24.36 -7.33
C ASP A 107 -16.58 -25.52 -6.73
N ARG A 108 -15.90 -26.53 -6.20
CA ARG A 108 -16.56 -27.66 -5.51
C ARG A 108 -17.28 -27.22 -4.24
N LEU A 109 -16.70 -26.32 -3.46
CA LEU A 109 -17.32 -25.78 -2.24
C LEU A 109 -18.57 -24.97 -2.58
N ALA A 110 -18.52 -24.17 -3.64
CA ALA A 110 -19.66 -23.35 -4.08
C ALA A 110 -20.83 -24.19 -4.63
N ALA A 111 -20.60 -25.46 -4.99
CA ALA A 111 -21.60 -26.38 -5.50
C ALA A 111 -22.29 -27.24 -4.40
N LEU A 112 -21.86 -27.14 -3.14
CA LEU A 112 -22.47 -27.81 -1.99
C LEU A 112 -23.63 -26.99 -1.42
#